data_8021a4b6639d64f2a8b2489f82ba881b
#
_entry.id   8021a4b6639d64f2a8b2489f82ba881b
#
_cell.length_a   1.000
_cell.length_b   1.000
_cell.length_c   1.000
_cell.angle_alpha   90.00
_cell.angle_beta   90.00
_cell.angle_gamma   90.00
#
_symmetry.space_group_name_H-M   'P 1'
#
loop_
_entity.id
_entity.type
_entity.pdbx_description
1 polymer ?
#
loop_
_entity_poly.entity_id
_entity_poly.type
_entity_poly.pdbx_seq_one_letter_code
_entity_poly.pdbx_strand_id
1 'polypeptide(L)'
;MVYSGLYPIDASDYPDLRDALDKLQLNDAALTYEPETSVALGFGFRCGFLGLLHMEITRDRLQREFGLDLISTTPNVHYRVIMEDGTEHQVTNPSSWPEGKLREVYEPVVASSIIVPSEFVGTTMELCQSHRGELKGMDYLSETRVELRYRLP
;
A
#
# COMPACT_ATOMS: atom_id res chain seq x y z
N MET A 1 -1.52 -1.33 -5.66
CA MET A 1 -2.29 -0.68 -4.58
C MET A 1 -1.79 -1.16 -3.23
N VAL A 2 -1.89 -0.33 -2.22
CA VAL A 2 -1.54 -0.61 -0.83
C VAL A 2 -2.83 -0.58 -0.02
N TYR A 3 -2.99 -1.51 0.92
CA TYR A 3 -4.19 -1.63 1.73
C TYR A 3 -3.86 -1.42 3.20
N SER A 4 -4.71 -0.67 3.90
CA SER A 4 -4.60 -0.43 5.34
C SER A 4 -5.99 -0.32 5.95
N GLY A 5 -6.16 -0.85 7.17
CA GLY A 5 -7.36 -0.61 7.95
C GLY A 5 -7.31 0.77 8.60
N LEU A 6 -8.38 1.54 8.51
CA LEU A 6 -8.58 2.80 9.20
C LEU A 6 -9.68 2.63 10.25
N TYR A 7 -9.36 2.92 11.50
CA TYR A 7 -10.26 2.77 12.63
C TYR A 7 -10.33 4.08 13.42
N PRO A 8 -11.52 4.58 13.76
CA PRO A 8 -11.64 5.74 14.62
C PRO A 8 -11.16 5.39 16.03
N ILE A 9 -10.51 6.36 16.70
CA ILE A 9 -10.11 6.19 18.10
C ILE A 9 -11.35 6.11 18.98
N ASP A 10 -12.35 6.97 18.72
CA ASP A 10 -13.66 6.89 19.35
C ASP A 10 -14.63 6.11 18.46
N ALA A 11 -15.20 5.04 19.00
CA ALA A 11 -16.13 4.19 18.25
C ALA A 11 -17.40 4.94 17.77
N SER A 12 -17.76 6.04 18.44
CA SER A 12 -18.88 6.91 18.03
C SER A 12 -18.64 7.63 16.72
N ASP A 13 -17.38 7.82 16.30
CA ASP A 13 -16.99 8.50 15.08
C ASP A 13 -17.06 7.57 13.82
N TYR A 14 -17.43 6.30 13.98
CA TYR A 14 -17.53 5.37 12.85
C TYR A 14 -18.48 5.86 11.73
N PRO A 15 -19.70 6.39 12.03
CA PRO A 15 -20.55 6.95 10.99
C PRO A 15 -19.92 8.17 10.29
N ASP A 16 -19.25 9.03 11.05
CA ASP A 16 -18.60 10.24 10.52
C ASP A 16 -17.40 9.86 9.63
N LEU A 17 -16.65 8.81 10.01
CA LEU A 17 -15.57 8.28 9.17
C LEU A 17 -16.11 7.75 7.84
N ARG A 18 -17.23 7.03 7.84
CA ARG A 18 -17.87 6.57 6.60
C ARG A 18 -18.25 7.75 5.71
N ASP A 19 -18.94 8.73 6.27
CA ASP A 19 -19.39 9.90 5.52
C ASP A 19 -18.21 10.74 4.98
N ALA A 20 -17.10 10.79 5.71
CA ALA A 20 -15.88 11.44 5.27
C ALA A 20 -15.21 10.68 4.12
N LEU A 21 -15.13 9.35 4.19
CA LEU A 21 -14.60 8.51 3.11
C LEU A 21 -15.44 8.62 1.85
N ASP A 22 -16.79 8.61 1.97
CA ASP A 22 -17.71 8.85 0.85
C ASP A 22 -17.42 10.19 0.15
N LYS A 23 -17.25 11.27 0.92
CA LYS A 23 -16.93 12.60 0.40
C LYS A 23 -15.57 12.67 -0.28
N LEU A 24 -14.54 12.01 0.32
CA LEU A 24 -13.21 11.97 -0.28
C LEU A 24 -13.22 11.22 -1.60
N GLN A 25 -13.95 10.10 -1.69
CA GLN A 25 -14.04 9.28 -2.90
C GLN A 25 -14.66 10.03 -4.09
N LEU A 26 -15.54 11.02 -3.85
CA LEU A 26 -16.08 11.86 -4.92
C LEU A 26 -15.00 12.63 -5.70
N ASN A 27 -13.89 12.98 -5.03
CA ASN A 27 -12.77 13.71 -5.60
C ASN A 27 -11.53 12.85 -5.85
N ASP A 28 -11.56 11.61 -5.38
CA ASP A 28 -10.44 10.67 -5.43
C ASP A 28 -10.93 9.28 -5.86
N ALA A 29 -11.05 9.10 -7.16
CA ALA A 29 -11.50 7.84 -7.75
C ALA A 29 -10.57 6.64 -7.48
N ALA A 30 -9.34 6.89 -7.01
CA ALA A 30 -8.38 5.83 -6.68
C ALA A 30 -8.57 5.30 -5.26
N LEU A 31 -9.21 6.06 -4.36
CA LEU A 31 -9.54 5.63 -3.02
C LEU A 31 -10.67 4.59 -3.08
N THR A 32 -10.40 3.41 -2.55
CA THR A 32 -11.42 2.36 -2.37
C THR A 32 -11.53 2.03 -0.90
N TYR A 33 -12.72 1.69 -0.41
CA TYR A 33 -12.88 1.26 0.96
C TYR A 33 -14.06 0.28 1.10
N GLU A 34 -13.97 -0.58 2.10
CA GLU A 34 -15.01 -1.53 2.50
C GLU A 34 -15.05 -1.62 4.02
N PRO A 35 -16.22 -1.90 4.63
CA PRO A 35 -16.32 -2.10 6.06
C PRO A 35 -15.42 -3.24 6.54
N GLU A 36 -14.73 -3.02 7.64
CA GLU A 36 -13.88 -4.02 8.30
C GLU A 36 -14.14 -4.01 9.81
N THR A 37 -14.03 -5.19 10.42
CA THR A 37 -14.11 -5.33 11.88
C THR A 37 -12.84 -5.98 12.41
N SER A 38 -12.24 -5.34 13.40
CA SER A 38 -11.10 -5.87 14.13
C SER A 38 -11.51 -6.24 15.56
N VAL A 39 -11.07 -7.40 16.05
CA VAL A 39 -11.31 -7.80 17.44
C VAL A 39 -10.71 -6.80 18.44
N ALA A 40 -9.56 -6.20 18.07
CA ALA A 40 -8.85 -5.27 18.95
C ALA A 40 -9.28 -3.80 18.78
N LEU A 41 -9.67 -3.39 17.56
CA LEU A 41 -9.92 -1.99 17.20
C LEU A 41 -11.40 -1.67 16.96
N GLY A 42 -12.26 -2.68 16.92
CA GLY A 42 -13.69 -2.52 16.66
C GLY A 42 -14.02 -2.32 15.17
N PHE A 43 -14.99 -1.47 14.89
CA PHE A 43 -15.45 -1.19 13.54
C PHE A 43 -14.58 -0.12 12.86
N GLY A 44 -14.24 -0.37 11.59
CA GLY A 44 -13.45 0.52 10.75
C GLY A 44 -13.67 0.22 9.28
N PHE A 45 -12.72 0.65 8.48
CA PHE A 45 -12.75 0.43 7.02
C PHE A 45 -11.41 -0.08 6.52
N ARG A 46 -11.45 -1.09 5.67
CA ARG A 46 -10.30 -1.50 4.86
C ARG A 46 -10.21 -0.60 3.65
N CYS A 47 -9.17 0.22 3.58
CA CYS A 47 -8.97 1.19 2.52
C CYS A 47 -7.87 0.76 1.58
N GLY A 48 -8.07 0.97 0.27
CA GLY A 48 -7.08 0.77 -0.78
C GLY A 48 -6.59 2.10 -1.33
N PHE A 49 -5.27 2.22 -1.47
CA PHE A 49 -4.57 3.43 -1.88
C PHE A 49 -3.62 3.13 -3.04
N LEU A 50 -3.27 4.15 -3.85
CA LEU A 50 -2.27 4.02 -4.91
C LEU A 50 -0.87 3.69 -4.37
N GLY A 51 -0.57 4.17 -3.15
CA GLY A 51 0.71 3.97 -2.47
C GLY A 51 0.72 4.62 -1.09
N LEU A 52 1.86 4.55 -0.40
CA LEU A 52 2.01 5.08 0.96
C LEU A 52 1.76 6.59 1.06
N LEU A 53 2.26 7.38 0.10
CA LEU A 53 2.02 8.83 0.08
C LEU A 53 0.54 9.15 -0.06
N HIS A 54 -0.20 8.44 -0.93
CA HIS A 54 -1.65 8.58 -1.06
C HIS A 54 -2.37 8.25 0.25
N MET A 55 -1.96 7.19 0.95
CA MET A 55 -2.49 6.81 2.25
C MET A 55 -2.26 7.93 3.31
N GLU A 56 -1.04 8.48 3.36
CA GLU A 56 -0.69 9.55 4.29
C GLU A 56 -1.51 10.82 4.03
N ILE A 57 -1.63 11.23 2.78
CA ILE A 57 -2.43 12.39 2.38
C ILE A 57 -3.91 12.18 2.74
N THR A 58 -4.47 11.01 2.44
CA THR A 58 -5.86 10.69 2.76
C THR A 58 -6.11 10.73 4.27
N ARG A 59 -5.22 10.15 5.07
CA ARG A 59 -5.30 10.19 6.53
C ARG A 59 -5.21 11.63 7.07
N ASP A 60 -4.26 12.42 6.56
CA ASP A 60 -4.12 13.83 6.94
C ASP A 60 -5.38 14.64 6.60
N ARG A 61 -6.02 14.38 5.47
CA ARG A 61 -7.28 15.01 5.08
C ARG A 61 -8.42 14.62 6.02
N LEU A 62 -8.55 13.32 6.36
CA LEU A 62 -9.56 12.84 7.30
C LEU A 62 -9.41 13.53 8.67
N GLN A 63 -8.18 13.72 9.13
CA GLN A 63 -7.92 14.41 10.38
C GLN A 63 -8.18 15.91 10.30
N ARG A 64 -7.68 16.60 9.27
CA ARG A 64 -7.72 18.07 9.18
C ARG A 64 -9.06 18.62 8.69
N GLU A 65 -9.69 17.95 7.71
CA GLU A 65 -10.93 18.44 7.09
C GLU A 65 -12.17 17.96 7.85
N PHE A 66 -12.10 16.77 8.48
CA PHE A 66 -13.24 16.13 9.14
C PHE A 66 -13.06 15.99 10.67
N GLY A 67 -11.88 16.33 11.21
CA GLY A 67 -11.63 16.26 12.65
C GLY A 67 -11.55 14.85 13.23
N LEU A 68 -11.27 13.84 12.40
CA LEU A 68 -11.27 12.43 12.79
C LEU A 68 -9.88 11.99 13.26
N ASP A 69 -9.80 11.51 14.49
CA ASP A 69 -8.59 10.87 15.01
C ASP A 69 -8.64 9.37 14.72
N LEU A 70 -7.64 8.89 13.95
CA LEU A 70 -7.65 7.57 13.35
C LEU A 70 -6.43 6.74 13.73
N ILE A 71 -6.66 5.45 13.94
CA ILE A 71 -5.62 4.41 13.97
C ILE A 71 -5.55 3.80 12.57
N SER A 72 -4.36 3.75 11.99
CA SER A 72 -4.09 3.02 10.75
C SER A 72 -3.31 1.75 11.06
N THR A 73 -3.71 0.64 10.44
CA THR A 73 -2.94 -0.62 10.54
C THR A 73 -1.73 -0.57 9.61
N THR A 74 -0.75 -1.44 9.84
CA THR A 74 0.39 -1.58 8.94
C THR A 74 -0.11 -1.86 7.52
N PRO A 75 0.35 -1.06 6.53
CA PRO A 75 -0.06 -1.26 5.15
C PRO A 75 0.46 -2.59 4.60
N ASN A 76 -0.34 -3.22 3.74
CA ASN A 76 0.03 -4.42 3.02
C ASN A 76 -0.34 -4.30 1.55
N VAL A 77 0.29 -5.14 0.73
CA VAL A 77 -0.01 -5.25 -0.70
C VAL A 77 -1.04 -6.35 -0.96
N HIS A 78 -1.51 -6.42 -2.20
CA HIS A 78 -2.38 -7.47 -2.69
C HIS A 78 -1.54 -8.71 -3.04
N TYR A 79 -1.77 -9.82 -2.34
CA TYR A 79 -1.13 -11.09 -2.65
C TYR A 79 -2.05 -11.97 -3.51
N ARG A 80 -1.44 -12.74 -4.41
CA ARG A 80 -2.09 -13.81 -5.14
C ARG A 80 -1.55 -15.14 -4.63
N VAL A 81 -2.42 -15.95 -4.07
CA VAL A 81 -2.07 -17.23 -3.42
C VAL A 81 -2.67 -18.38 -4.22
N ILE A 82 -1.84 -19.35 -4.58
CA ILE A 82 -2.28 -20.58 -5.26
C ILE A 82 -2.14 -21.75 -4.27
N MET A 83 -3.24 -22.45 -4.04
CA MET A 83 -3.30 -23.61 -3.17
C MET A 83 -2.81 -24.89 -3.89
N GLU A 84 -2.51 -25.94 -3.14
CA GLU A 84 -2.09 -27.25 -3.73
C GLU A 84 -3.18 -27.84 -4.65
N ASP A 85 -4.46 -27.58 -4.38
CA ASP A 85 -5.59 -28.02 -5.20
C ASP A 85 -5.79 -27.20 -6.48
N GLY A 86 -4.96 -26.15 -6.70
CA GLY A 86 -5.02 -25.25 -7.83
C GLY A 86 -5.99 -24.06 -7.64
N THR A 87 -6.66 -23.96 -6.49
CA THR A 87 -7.52 -22.80 -6.19
C THR A 87 -6.67 -21.52 -6.05
N GLU A 88 -7.13 -20.42 -6.65
CA GLU A 88 -6.49 -19.12 -6.57
C GLU A 88 -7.28 -18.19 -5.65
N HIS A 89 -6.57 -17.54 -4.71
CA HIS A 89 -7.10 -16.55 -3.78
C HIS A 89 -6.39 -15.23 -3.96
N GLN A 90 -7.16 -14.14 -3.92
CA GLN A 90 -6.65 -12.78 -3.88
C GLN A 90 -6.78 -12.26 -2.45
N VAL A 91 -5.66 -11.91 -1.83
CA VAL A 91 -5.59 -11.54 -0.42
C VAL A 91 -5.16 -10.09 -0.28
N THR A 92 -6.10 -9.23 0.10
CA THR A 92 -5.85 -7.81 0.42
C THR A 92 -5.82 -7.58 1.93
N ASN A 93 -6.33 -8.53 2.71
CA ASN A 93 -6.38 -8.48 4.16
C ASN A 93 -5.68 -9.72 4.74
N PRO A 94 -4.68 -9.56 5.62
CA PRO A 94 -3.99 -10.70 6.25
C PRO A 94 -4.93 -11.66 7.00
N SER A 95 -6.06 -11.17 7.54
CA SER A 95 -7.06 -12.00 8.21
C SER A 95 -7.82 -12.94 7.27
N SER A 96 -7.79 -12.64 5.96
CA SER A 96 -8.40 -13.47 4.90
C SER A 96 -7.40 -14.44 4.26
N TRP A 97 -6.26 -14.68 4.93
CA TRP A 97 -5.27 -15.62 4.43
C TRP A 97 -5.88 -17.04 4.37
N PRO A 98 -5.81 -17.73 3.20
CA PRO A 98 -6.42 -19.04 3.06
C PRO A 98 -5.75 -20.09 3.96
N GLU A 99 -6.56 -20.92 4.60
CA GLU A 99 -6.08 -22.04 5.39
C GLU A 99 -5.77 -23.23 4.48
N GLY A 100 -4.71 -23.98 4.81
CA GLY A 100 -4.32 -25.16 4.07
C GLY A 100 -2.92 -25.08 3.50
N LYS A 101 -2.60 -26.03 2.59
CA LYS A 101 -1.28 -26.09 1.98
C LYS A 101 -1.16 -25.18 0.77
N LEU A 102 -0.19 -24.29 0.82
CA LEU A 102 0.10 -23.33 -0.23
C LEU A 102 1.06 -23.96 -1.24
N ARG A 103 0.77 -23.75 -2.52
CA ARG A 103 1.67 -24.10 -3.62
C ARG A 103 2.58 -22.93 -3.98
N GLU A 104 1.99 -21.75 -4.19
CA GLU A 104 2.71 -20.56 -4.65
C GLU A 104 2.07 -19.29 -4.05
N VAL A 105 2.91 -18.29 -3.76
CA VAL A 105 2.49 -16.97 -3.30
C VAL A 105 3.17 -15.92 -4.15
N TYR A 106 2.38 -15.00 -4.71
CA TYR A 106 2.85 -13.92 -5.54
C TYR A 106 2.57 -12.58 -4.88
N GLU A 107 3.55 -11.69 -4.94
CA GLU A 107 3.41 -10.28 -4.58
C GLU A 107 3.51 -9.41 -5.85
N PRO A 108 2.84 -8.24 -5.88
CA PRO A 108 3.00 -7.31 -6.99
C PRO A 108 4.40 -6.69 -6.95
N VAL A 109 4.97 -6.52 -8.13
CA VAL A 109 6.24 -5.83 -8.32
C VAL A 109 6.09 -4.75 -9.37
N VAL A 110 6.84 -3.66 -9.23
CA VAL A 110 6.85 -2.55 -10.19
C VAL A 110 8.18 -2.50 -10.94
N ALA A 111 8.11 -2.19 -12.23
CA ALA A 111 9.28 -1.81 -13.01
C ALA A 111 9.47 -0.30 -12.84
N SER A 112 10.59 0.09 -12.24
CA SER A 112 10.90 1.48 -11.90
C SER A 112 12.09 1.97 -12.71
N SER A 113 11.99 3.21 -13.22
CA SER A 113 13.10 3.98 -13.77
C SER A 113 13.40 5.13 -12.80
N ILE A 114 14.59 5.14 -12.22
CA ILE A 114 15.02 6.10 -11.21
C ILE A 114 16.17 6.91 -11.80
N ILE A 115 15.95 8.20 -12.05
CA ILE A 115 16.97 9.10 -12.56
C ILE A 115 17.56 9.90 -11.42
N VAL A 116 18.86 9.72 -11.21
CA VAL A 116 19.58 10.39 -10.10
C VAL A 116 20.88 11.03 -10.61
N PRO A 117 21.39 12.05 -9.91
CA PRO A 117 22.76 12.51 -10.08
C PRO A 117 23.75 11.37 -9.83
N SER A 118 24.87 11.35 -10.57
CA SER A 118 25.88 10.28 -10.50
C SER A 118 26.44 10.07 -9.09
N GLU A 119 26.52 11.13 -8.27
CA GLU A 119 26.95 11.06 -6.86
C GLU A 119 26.02 10.26 -5.95
N PHE A 120 24.70 10.14 -6.29
CA PHE A 120 23.72 9.42 -5.49
C PHE A 120 23.44 7.99 -5.98
N VAL A 121 24.12 7.52 -7.00
CA VAL A 121 23.92 6.16 -7.55
C VAL A 121 24.11 5.09 -6.48
N GLY A 122 25.22 5.16 -5.72
CA GLY A 122 25.51 4.17 -4.68
C GLY A 122 24.44 4.12 -3.59
N THR A 123 24.07 5.28 -3.04
CA THR A 123 23.04 5.38 -1.98
C THR A 123 21.68 4.91 -2.47
N THR A 124 21.32 5.24 -3.73
CA THR A 124 20.06 4.79 -4.32
C THR A 124 20.05 3.27 -4.53
N MET A 125 21.17 2.69 -4.96
CA MET A 125 21.31 1.24 -5.12
C MET A 125 21.18 0.51 -3.76
N GLU A 126 21.83 1.02 -2.72
CA GLU A 126 21.70 0.46 -1.35
C GLU A 126 20.26 0.54 -0.85
N LEU A 127 19.58 1.67 -1.07
CA LEU A 127 18.16 1.81 -0.71
C LEU A 127 17.30 0.78 -1.44
N CYS A 128 17.45 0.66 -2.75
CA CYS A 128 16.67 -0.30 -3.53
C CYS A 128 16.94 -1.76 -3.09
N GLN A 129 18.20 -2.11 -2.81
CA GLN A 129 18.58 -3.44 -2.35
C GLN A 129 18.02 -3.74 -0.96
N SER A 130 18.03 -2.77 -0.03
CA SER A 130 17.46 -2.95 1.30
C SER A 130 15.94 -3.25 1.25
N HIS A 131 15.27 -2.81 0.18
CA HIS A 131 13.85 -3.08 -0.10
C HIS A 131 13.64 -4.23 -1.10
N ARG A 132 14.56 -5.18 -1.20
CA ARG A 132 14.49 -6.36 -2.09
C ARG A 132 14.44 -6.00 -3.58
N GLY A 133 14.94 -4.82 -3.94
CA GLY A 133 15.01 -4.37 -5.33
C GLY A 133 16.01 -5.15 -6.15
N GLU A 134 15.64 -5.49 -7.38
CA GLU A 134 16.47 -6.18 -8.35
C GLU A 134 16.89 -5.21 -9.47
N LEU A 135 18.19 -4.92 -9.57
CA LEU A 135 18.72 -4.06 -10.64
C LEU A 135 18.59 -4.76 -11.99
N LYS A 136 17.93 -4.12 -12.94
CA LYS A 136 17.74 -4.61 -14.32
C LYS A 136 18.63 -3.91 -15.33
N GLY A 137 19.11 -2.72 -15.03
CA GLY A 137 20.03 -1.98 -15.89
C GLY A 137 20.41 -0.62 -15.31
N MET A 138 21.49 -0.08 -15.83
CA MET A 138 21.99 1.25 -15.48
C MET A 138 22.52 1.91 -16.74
N ASP A 139 22.03 3.09 -17.06
CA ASP A 139 22.45 3.86 -18.23
C ASP A 139 22.82 5.30 -17.84
N TYR A 140 23.93 5.79 -18.36
CA TYR A 140 24.33 7.18 -18.21
C TYR A 140 23.60 8.04 -19.24
N LEU A 141 22.66 8.86 -18.77
CA LEU A 141 21.91 9.80 -19.63
C LEU A 141 22.75 11.03 -19.98
N SER A 142 23.66 11.43 -19.07
CA SER A 142 24.65 12.48 -19.25
C SER A 142 25.84 12.24 -18.32
N GLU A 143 26.85 13.12 -18.38
CA GLU A 143 28.01 13.05 -17.45
C GLU A 143 27.60 13.13 -15.96
N THR A 144 26.46 13.74 -15.65
CA THR A 144 25.99 13.99 -14.28
C THR A 144 24.73 13.25 -13.89
N ARG A 145 24.07 12.52 -14.81
CA ARG A 145 22.78 11.84 -14.57
C ARG A 145 22.82 10.40 -15.03
N VAL A 146 22.31 9.54 -14.15
CA VAL A 146 22.23 8.08 -14.38
C VAL A 146 20.78 7.63 -14.21
N GLU A 147 20.31 6.80 -15.12
CA GLU A 147 19.06 6.05 -14.99
C GLU A 147 19.36 4.67 -14.42
N LEU A 148 18.69 4.34 -13.32
CA LEU A 148 18.70 3.02 -12.72
C LEU A 148 17.34 2.35 -12.99
N ARG A 149 17.34 1.21 -13.64
CA ARG A 149 16.13 0.42 -13.86
C ARG A 149 16.07 -0.70 -12.84
N TYR A 150 15.02 -0.66 -12.03
CA TYR A 150 14.79 -1.62 -10.97
C TYR A 150 13.45 -2.34 -11.12
N ARG A 151 13.42 -3.57 -10.63
CA ARG A 151 12.21 -4.28 -10.27
C ARG A 151 12.10 -4.25 -8.74
N LEU A 152 11.04 -3.59 -8.24
CA LEU A 152 10.80 -3.38 -6.80
C LEU A 152 9.49 -4.05 -6.39
N PRO A 153 9.45 -4.76 -5.24
CA PRO A 153 8.20 -5.27 -4.67
C PRO A 153 7.36 -4.15 -4.07
#